data_f2a23c5ba7581c444bdbd6538c4e94f0
#
_entry.id   f2a23c5ba7581c444bdbd6538c4e94f0
#
_cell.length_a   1.000
_cell.length_b   1.000
_cell.length_c   1.000
_cell.angle_alpha   90.00
_cell.angle_beta   90.00
_cell.angle_gamma   90.00
#
_symmetry.space_group_name_H-M   'P 1'
#
loop_
_entity.id
_entity.type
_entity.pdbx_description
1 polymer ?
#
loop_
_entity_poly.entity_id
_entity_poly.type
_entity_poly.pdbx_seq_one_letter_code
_entity_poly.pdbx_strand_id
1 'polypeptide(L)'
;MKKQSFFKNLSSKFVVILFSGALLLSCSKDDGNEGGVNHQNFKTTYFDVTNGNFNERPLPSSNSSDLMIASITGNQTVLAGGTNIIHVAAGENAKEIIVGVKDQQGYYTIPMNNQTANRGGAALAEGDIRMLVSQQLENSFTLAIGVSDGQGNFGPFEFMEINLLEAGTGKLQVSLSWDQPNDVDLHVTEPNGTRIYYANPYSFNGGALDIDSNAGCGIDNINNENITYADDPNVVIENGEYLVEVHLWSNCSVPDNTSYSVVAHYDGHLIQPTSGTNPFYGTFVPSDGGGAFKTAMKFNIGSSAAKGADASAYFINTPKAVKFEFDKNNKVFENFGVKKE
;
A
#
# COMPACT_ATOMS: atom_id res chain seq x y z
N MET A 1 -36.85 -52.22 -51.21
CA MET A 1 -38.09 -52.86 -50.72
C MET A 1 -38.61 -51.99 -49.58
N LYS A 2 -39.70 -51.20 -49.85
CA LYS A 2 -41.08 -51.42 -49.40
C LYS A 2 -41.14 -51.63 -47.85
N LYS A 3 -41.90 -50.93 -47.03
CA LYS A 3 -43.18 -50.19 -47.13
C LYS A 3 -43.41 -49.45 -45.80
N GLN A 4 -43.93 -48.20 -45.85
CA GLN A 4 -45.27 -47.76 -45.37
C GLN A 4 -45.52 -47.87 -43.87
N SER A 5 -45.68 -46.74 -43.16
CA SER A 5 -46.91 -45.93 -42.94
C SER A 5 -47.90 -46.57 -41.96
N PHE A 6 -48.20 -45.88 -40.86
CA PHE A 6 -49.59 -45.75 -40.39
C PHE A 6 -49.82 -44.56 -39.48
N PHE A 7 -50.63 -43.63 -39.93
CA PHE A 7 -51.29 -42.59 -39.18
C PHE A 7 -52.29 -43.19 -38.18
N LYS A 8 -52.43 -42.61 -37.03
CA LYS A 8 -53.75 -42.45 -36.40
C LYS A 8 -53.77 -41.24 -35.51
N ASN A 9 -54.60 -40.27 -35.93
CA ASN A 9 -55.20 -39.19 -35.15
C ASN A 9 -55.97 -39.72 -33.95
N LEU A 10 -55.93 -39.02 -32.81
CA LEU A 10 -57.10 -38.85 -31.99
C LEU A 10 -57.10 -37.48 -31.30
N SER A 11 -58.18 -36.80 -31.52
CA SER A 11 -58.57 -35.43 -31.17
C SER A 11 -58.91 -35.26 -29.68
N SER A 12 -58.81 -34.01 -29.26
CA SER A 12 -59.73 -33.30 -28.36
C SER A 12 -59.64 -33.55 -26.85
N LYS A 13 -59.21 -32.49 -26.13
CA LYS A 13 -60.14 -31.67 -25.33
C LYS A 13 -59.37 -30.47 -24.75
N PHE A 14 -59.81 -29.27 -25.20
CA PHE A 14 -59.48 -28.02 -24.56
C PHE A 14 -60.12 -27.98 -23.16
N VAL A 15 -59.29 -27.73 -22.13
CA VAL A 15 -59.75 -27.20 -20.86
C VAL A 15 -59.06 -25.86 -20.67
N VAL A 16 -59.78 -24.79 -20.91
CA VAL A 16 -59.40 -23.41 -20.59
C VAL A 16 -59.66 -23.24 -19.10
N ILE A 17 -58.61 -23.21 -18.31
CA ILE A 17 -58.64 -22.73 -16.92
C ILE A 17 -58.17 -21.29 -16.95
N LEU A 18 -59.12 -20.36 -16.86
CA LEU A 18 -58.86 -18.95 -16.56
C LEU A 18 -58.39 -18.85 -15.10
N PHE A 19 -57.11 -18.73 -14.89
CA PHE A 19 -56.57 -18.23 -13.65
C PHE A 19 -56.39 -16.72 -13.78
N SER A 20 -57.34 -15.98 -13.20
CA SER A 20 -57.19 -14.56 -12.92
C SER A 20 -56.18 -14.42 -11.76
N GLY A 21 -54.89 -14.41 -12.09
CA GLY A 21 -53.83 -14.03 -11.17
C GLY A 21 -53.66 -12.51 -11.20
N ALA A 22 -53.99 -11.88 -10.10
CA ALA A 22 -53.69 -10.48 -9.87
C ALA A 22 -52.18 -10.26 -10.02
N LEU A 23 -51.77 -9.52 -11.04
CA LEU A 23 -50.44 -8.93 -11.13
C LEU A 23 -50.30 -7.92 -9.99
N LEU A 24 -49.73 -8.40 -8.87
CA LEU A 24 -49.11 -7.48 -7.94
C LEU A 24 -47.85 -6.95 -8.64
N LEU A 25 -48.01 -5.78 -9.25
CA LEU A 25 -46.87 -4.92 -9.56
C LEU A 25 -46.23 -4.54 -8.21
N SER A 26 -45.31 -5.38 -7.74
CA SER A 26 -44.30 -4.96 -6.80
C SER A 26 -43.44 -3.95 -7.56
N CYS A 27 -43.74 -2.66 -7.42
CA CYS A 27 -42.72 -1.64 -7.55
C CYS A 27 -41.65 -1.95 -6.48
N SER A 28 -40.62 -2.72 -6.84
CA SER A 28 -39.35 -2.54 -6.23
C SER A 28 -38.98 -1.10 -6.60
N LYS A 29 -39.02 -0.20 -5.63
CA LYS A 29 -38.17 0.97 -5.70
C LYS A 29 -36.76 0.40 -5.95
N ASP A 30 -36.25 0.58 -7.14
CA ASP A 30 -34.84 0.75 -7.34
C ASP A 30 -34.49 2.00 -6.52
N ASP A 31 -34.19 1.78 -5.24
CA ASP A 31 -33.33 2.68 -4.53
C ASP A 31 -32.03 2.59 -5.32
N GLY A 32 -31.83 3.56 -6.22
CA GLY A 32 -30.61 3.76 -6.94
C GLY A 32 -29.48 3.78 -5.91
N ASN A 33 -28.88 2.65 -5.72
CA ASN A 33 -27.56 2.56 -5.12
C ASN A 33 -26.64 3.20 -6.15
N GLU A 34 -26.60 4.54 -6.16
CA GLU A 34 -25.47 5.26 -6.72
C GLU A 34 -24.28 4.66 -6.01
N GLY A 35 -23.49 3.87 -6.76
CA GLY A 35 -22.42 3.06 -6.23
C GLY A 35 -21.41 3.92 -5.48
N GLY A 36 -21.70 4.19 -4.22
CA GLY A 36 -20.78 4.83 -3.30
C GLY A 36 -19.54 3.95 -3.22
N VAL A 37 -18.38 4.56 -3.37
CA VAL A 37 -17.11 3.88 -3.17
C VAL A 37 -17.08 3.40 -1.73
N ASN A 38 -17.18 2.10 -1.51
CA ASN A 38 -16.99 1.54 -0.18
C ASN A 38 -15.51 1.46 0.16
N HIS A 39 -15.20 1.38 1.45
CA HIS A 39 -13.81 1.31 1.95
C HIS A 39 -13.00 0.19 1.27
N GLN A 40 -13.61 -0.99 1.07
CA GLN A 40 -12.93 -2.12 0.45
C GLN A 40 -12.47 -1.79 -0.98
N ASN A 41 -13.33 -1.19 -1.79
CA ASN A 41 -12.99 -0.82 -3.17
C ASN A 41 -11.91 0.26 -3.19
N PHE A 42 -12.00 1.27 -2.32
CA PHE A 42 -11.00 2.34 -2.25
C PHE A 42 -9.61 1.79 -1.92
N LYS A 43 -9.49 1.00 -0.85
CA LYS A 43 -8.19 0.47 -0.40
C LYS A 43 -7.59 -0.57 -1.34
N THR A 44 -8.40 -1.31 -2.11
CA THR A 44 -7.89 -2.23 -3.12
C THR A 44 -7.48 -1.54 -4.40
N THR A 45 -8.03 -0.35 -4.69
CA THR A 45 -7.67 0.43 -5.87
C THR A 45 -6.45 1.33 -5.61
N TYR A 46 -6.37 1.96 -4.43
CA TYR A 46 -5.37 2.98 -4.12
C TYR A 46 -4.52 2.61 -2.90
N PHE A 47 -5.06 2.81 -1.70
CA PHE A 47 -4.35 2.59 -0.45
C PHE A 47 -5.31 2.50 0.74
N ASP A 48 -4.82 1.93 1.83
CA ASP A 48 -5.40 2.05 3.17
C ASP A 48 -4.58 3.02 4.02
N VAL A 49 -5.18 3.60 5.07
CA VAL A 49 -4.48 4.42 6.07
C VAL A 49 -4.57 3.73 7.42
N THR A 50 -3.45 3.20 7.90
CA THR A 50 -3.41 2.33 9.08
C THR A 50 -3.70 3.05 10.40
N ASN A 51 -3.65 4.37 10.42
CA ASN A 51 -3.91 5.23 11.58
C ASN A 51 -5.08 6.20 11.38
N GLY A 52 -5.95 5.95 10.40
CA GLY A 52 -7.09 6.81 10.06
C GLY A 52 -8.43 6.07 10.06
N ASN A 53 -9.51 6.84 9.99
CA ASN A 53 -10.87 6.35 9.84
C ASN A 53 -11.40 6.69 8.45
N PHE A 54 -11.93 5.71 7.72
CA PHE A 54 -12.46 5.90 6.38
C PHE A 54 -13.89 6.46 6.40
N ASN A 55 -14.15 7.39 5.48
CA ASN A 55 -15.45 8.01 5.23
C ASN A 55 -15.85 7.75 3.78
N GLU A 56 -17.01 7.13 3.55
CA GLU A 56 -17.54 6.78 2.22
C GLU A 56 -18.19 7.98 1.49
N ARG A 57 -17.85 9.21 1.87
CA ARG A 57 -18.43 10.44 1.35
C ARG A 57 -17.47 11.10 0.35
N PRO A 58 -17.95 11.99 -0.50
CA PRO A 58 -17.08 12.90 -1.24
C PRO A 58 -16.18 13.72 -0.30
N LEU A 59 -15.02 14.12 -0.78
CA LEU A 59 -14.17 15.08 -0.07
C LEU A 59 -14.98 16.32 0.32
N PRO A 60 -14.86 16.81 1.55
CA PRO A 60 -15.59 18.00 1.99
C PRO A 60 -15.10 19.24 1.23
N SER A 61 -16.00 20.20 1.02
CA SER A 61 -15.61 21.49 0.47
C SER A 61 -14.94 22.35 1.54
N SER A 62 -13.90 23.08 1.15
CA SER A 62 -13.27 24.08 2.03
C SER A 62 -14.30 25.17 2.39
N ASN A 63 -14.40 25.48 3.68
CA ASN A 63 -15.26 26.49 4.24
C ASN A 63 -14.58 27.38 5.31
N SER A 64 -13.27 27.17 5.54
CA SER A 64 -12.47 27.98 6.46
C SER A 64 -11.13 28.32 5.85
N SER A 65 -10.77 29.61 5.85
CA SER A 65 -9.45 30.12 5.45
C SER A 65 -8.43 30.07 6.57
N ASP A 66 -8.85 29.77 7.80
CA ASP A 66 -7.98 29.80 8.99
C ASP A 66 -7.30 28.45 9.25
N LEU A 67 -7.81 27.41 8.57
CA LEU A 67 -7.27 26.05 8.65
C LEU A 67 -6.31 25.80 7.48
N MET A 68 -5.09 26.30 7.60
CA MET A 68 -4.07 26.20 6.55
C MET A 68 -3.05 25.12 6.87
N ILE A 69 -2.69 24.35 5.87
CA ILE A 69 -1.52 23.48 5.91
C ILE A 69 -0.26 24.36 5.87
N ALA A 70 0.68 24.10 6.76
CA ALA A 70 1.96 24.79 6.82
C ALA A 70 3.04 24.06 6.00
N SER A 71 3.02 22.72 6.03
CA SER A 71 3.91 21.88 5.22
C SER A 71 3.35 20.48 5.03
N ILE A 72 3.69 19.89 3.88
CA ILE A 72 3.52 18.45 3.57
C ILE A 72 4.89 17.94 3.13
N THR A 73 5.38 16.89 3.76
CA THR A 73 6.64 16.24 3.40
C THR A 73 6.47 14.72 3.42
N GLY A 74 7.14 14.03 2.52
CA GLY A 74 7.06 12.57 2.40
C GLY A 74 7.54 12.11 1.03
N ASN A 75 7.66 10.81 0.86
CA ASN A 75 8.05 10.24 -0.41
C ASN A 75 6.92 10.39 -1.44
N GLN A 76 7.24 10.84 -2.65
CA GLN A 76 6.29 10.93 -3.76
C GLN A 76 6.29 9.68 -4.65
N THR A 77 7.15 8.71 -4.37
CA THR A 77 7.23 7.45 -5.11
C THR A 77 6.77 6.31 -4.24
N VAL A 78 5.92 5.46 -4.77
CA VAL A 78 5.39 4.28 -4.07
C VAL A 78 5.51 3.03 -4.94
N LEU A 79 5.56 1.87 -4.28
CA LEU A 79 5.51 0.55 -4.89
C LEU A 79 4.12 -0.06 -4.67
N ALA A 80 3.63 -0.83 -5.62
CA ALA A 80 2.45 -1.66 -5.39
C ALA A 80 2.71 -2.63 -4.23
N GLY A 81 1.84 -2.64 -3.23
CA GLY A 81 2.02 -3.40 -1.99
C GLY A 81 3.04 -2.81 -1.02
N GLY A 82 3.61 -1.64 -1.31
CA GLY A 82 4.52 -0.94 -0.40
C GLY A 82 3.79 -0.11 0.66
N THR A 83 4.55 0.74 1.33
CA THR A 83 4.06 1.70 2.33
C THR A 83 4.60 3.08 2.04
N ASN A 84 4.00 4.09 2.68
CA ASN A 84 4.52 5.45 2.67
C ASN A 84 4.16 6.17 3.97
N ILE A 85 4.98 7.16 4.35
CA ILE A 85 4.71 8.08 5.44
C ILE A 85 4.71 9.50 4.86
N ILE A 86 3.63 10.25 5.10
CA ILE A 86 3.54 11.66 4.71
C ILE A 86 3.28 12.46 5.97
N HIS A 87 4.16 13.39 6.27
CA HIS A 87 4.06 14.30 7.41
C HIS A 87 3.28 15.54 7.02
N VAL A 88 2.32 15.93 7.84
CA VAL A 88 1.51 17.12 7.64
C VAL A 88 1.62 18.00 8.89
N ALA A 89 2.03 19.26 8.69
CA ALA A 89 1.97 20.28 9.73
C ALA A 89 0.97 21.37 9.32
N ALA A 90 0.19 21.85 10.28
CA ALA A 90 -0.84 22.87 10.07
C ALA A 90 -0.93 23.83 11.26
N GLY A 91 -1.73 24.89 11.14
CA GLY A 91 -2.01 25.79 12.26
C GLY A 91 -2.59 25.05 13.47
N GLU A 92 -2.38 25.58 14.68
CA GLU A 92 -2.74 24.95 15.96
C GLU A 92 -4.23 24.59 16.12
N ASN A 93 -5.10 25.20 15.34
CA ASN A 93 -6.53 24.93 15.33
C ASN A 93 -6.90 23.67 14.56
N ALA A 94 -6.01 23.13 13.73
CA ALA A 94 -6.23 21.86 13.05
C ALA A 94 -6.22 20.71 14.06
N LYS A 95 -7.16 19.78 13.90
CA LYS A 95 -7.32 18.61 14.76
C LYS A 95 -7.26 17.31 14.00
N GLU A 96 -7.53 17.37 12.70
CA GLU A 96 -7.56 16.18 11.84
C GLU A 96 -6.95 16.51 10.49
N ILE A 97 -6.23 15.54 9.92
CA ILE A 97 -5.88 15.51 8.50
C ILE A 97 -7.04 14.85 7.77
N ILE A 98 -7.40 15.40 6.63
CA ILE A 98 -8.32 14.82 5.65
C ILE A 98 -7.47 14.41 4.44
N VAL A 99 -7.50 13.12 4.07
CA VAL A 99 -6.76 12.65 2.90
C VAL A 99 -7.60 11.71 2.06
N GLY A 100 -7.64 11.97 0.77
CA GLY A 100 -8.29 11.14 -0.25
C GLY A 100 -7.57 11.24 -1.57
N VAL A 101 -8.15 10.65 -2.61
CA VAL A 101 -7.65 10.77 -3.98
C VAL A 101 -8.45 11.85 -4.70
N LYS A 102 -7.76 12.75 -5.39
CA LYS A 102 -8.37 13.84 -6.14
C LYS A 102 -9.42 13.29 -7.11
N ASP A 103 -10.59 13.94 -7.14
CA ASP A 103 -11.73 13.60 -8.00
C ASP A 103 -12.33 12.20 -7.75
N GLN A 104 -12.00 11.57 -6.60
CA GLN A 104 -12.57 10.31 -6.16
C GLN A 104 -13.44 10.48 -4.91
N GLN A 105 -14.38 9.56 -4.73
CA GLN A 105 -15.14 9.46 -3.48
C GLN A 105 -14.35 8.64 -2.45
N GLY A 106 -14.57 8.95 -1.18
CA GLY A 106 -13.89 8.31 -0.07
C GLY A 106 -12.66 9.10 0.38
N TYR A 107 -12.52 9.23 1.71
CA TYR A 107 -11.38 9.87 2.33
C TYR A 107 -11.17 9.35 3.74
N TYR A 108 -9.96 9.50 4.26
CA TYR A 108 -9.63 9.22 5.64
C TYR A 108 -9.57 10.50 6.47
N THR A 109 -9.94 10.37 7.74
CA THR A 109 -9.68 11.34 8.79
C THR A 109 -8.63 10.77 9.74
N ILE A 110 -7.59 11.56 10.04
CA ILE A 110 -6.46 11.15 10.88
C ILE A 110 -6.28 12.21 11.95
N PRO A 111 -6.26 11.87 13.25
CA PRO A 111 -6.06 12.83 14.31
C PRO A 111 -4.67 13.46 14.26
N MET A 112 -4.58 14.77 14.54
CA MET A 112 -3.34 15.53 14.68
C MET A 112 -3.02 15.79 16.15
N ASN A 113 -1.74 15.87 16.45
CA ASN A 113 -1.22 16.22 17.77
C ASN A 113 -0.76 17.69 17.77
N ASN A 114 -1.15 18.42 18.82
CA ASN A 114 -0.65 19.79 18.97
C ASN A 114 0.79 19.73 19.51
N GLN A 115 1.70 20.35 18.79
CA GLN A 115 3.07 20.56 19.26
C GLN A 115 3.16 21.88 20.01
N THR A 116 3.83 21.88 21.15
CA THR A 116 4.16 23.12 21.85
C THR A 116 5.22 23.88 21.09
N ALA A 117 4.95 25.14 20.80
CA ALA A 117 5.95 26.02 20.15
C ALA A 117 7.25 26.06 20.95
N ASN A 118 8.33 25.54 20.38
CA ASN A 118 9.65 25.67 20.93
C ASN A 118 10.31 26.96 20.40
N ARG A 119 10.74 27.87 21.29
CA ARG A 119 11.53 29.08 21.00
C ARG A 119 10.86 30.15 20.15
N GLY A 120 9.57 30.46 20.40
CA GLY A 120 8.94 31.67 19.82
C GLY A 120 8.37 31.51 18.42
N GLY A 121 8.28 30.28 17.88
CA GLY A 121 7.50 29.96 16.70
C GLY A 121 6.00 29.83 17.03
N ALA A 122 5.14 29.87 16.02
CA ALA A 122 3.73 29.51 16.20
C ALA A 122 3.60 28.04 16.59
N ALA A 123 2.63 27.72 17.43
CA ALA A 123 2.28 26.33 17.71
C ALA A 123 1.70 25.71 16.43
N LEU A 124 2.11 24.48 16.14
CA LEU A 124 1.61 23.72 15.00
C LEU A 124 0.90 22.46 15.51
N ALA A 125 -0.10 22.04 14.77
CA ALA A 125 -0.62 20.70 14.84
C ALA A 125 0.13 19.83 13.80
N GLU A 126 0.54 18.63 14.19
CA GLU A 126 1.29 17.72 13.33
C GLU A 126 0.64 16.34 13.33
N GLY A 127 0.75 15.66 12.21
CA GLY A 127 0.27 14.29 12.07
C GLY A 127 0.88 13.59 10.86
N ASP A 128 0.82 12.25 10.89
CA ASP A 128 1.34 11.40 9.85
C ASP A 128 0.20 10.69 9.12
N ILE A 129 0.26 10.66 7.81
CA ILE A 129 -0.52 9.75 6.98
C ILE A 129 0.33 8.48 6.81
N ARG A 130 -0.08 7.38 7.44
CA ARG A 130 0.58 6.07 7.34
C ARG A 130 -0.13 5.23 6.30
N MET A 131 0.38 5.29 5.08
CA MET A 131 -0.24 4.69 3.91
C MET A 131 0.24 3.26 3.72
N LEU A 132 -0.70 2.34 3.50
CA LEU A 132 -0.46 0.99 2.99
C LEU A 132 -0.98 0.95 1.56
N VAL A 133 -0.07 0.91 0.60
CA VAL A 133 -0.37 0.97 -0.83
C VAL A 133 -0.98 -0.35 -1.30
N SER A 134 -2.00 -0.30 -2.14
CA SER A 134 -2.60 -1.49 -2.71
C SER A 134 -1.60 -2.30 -3.53
N GLN A 135 -1.61 -3.62 -3.38
CA GLN A 135 -0.89 -4.53 -4.29
C GLN A 135 -1.46 -4.52 -5.71
N GLN A 136 -2.67 -3.99 -5.89
CA GLN A 136 -3.38 -3.88 -7.17
C GLN A 136 -3.29 -2.46 -7.76
N LEU A 137 -2.48 -1.59 -7.18
CA LEU A 137 -2.28 -0.24 -7.72
C LEU A 137 -1.68 -0.34 -9.14
N GLU A 138 -2.38 0.21 -10.13
CA GLU A 138 -1.99 0.11 -11.54
C GLU A 138 -1.48 1.45 -12.11
N ASN A 139 -1.78 2.57 -11.45
CA ASN A 139 -1.47 3.90 -11.97
C ASN A 139 -1.06 4.84 -10.84
N SER A 140 -0.25 5.83 -11.17
CA SER A 140 0.00 7.00 -10.34
C SER A 140 -1.31 7.74 -10.07
N PHE A 141 -1.39 8.46 -8.95
CA PHE A 141 -2.59 9.20 -8.56
C PHE A 141 -2.21 10.49 -7.82
N THR A 142 -3.18 11.38 -7.65
CA THR A 142 -2.98 12.63 -6.92
C THR A 142 -3.71 12.55 -5.59
N LEU A 143 -3.00 12.71 -4.47
CA LEU A 143 -3.59 12.92 -3.16
C LEU A 143 -4.21 14.30 -3.07
N ALA A 144 -5.36 14.37 -2.42
CA ALA A 144 -5.95 15.61 -1.91
C ALA A 144 -5.82 15.59 -0.39
N ILE A 145 -5.04 16.51 0.18
CA ILE A 145 -4.73 16.59 1.60
C ILE A 145 -5.28 17.91 2.12
N GLY A 146 -6.10 17.85 3.14
CA GLY A 146 -6.68 19.01 3.82
C GLY A 146 -6.63 18.83 5.33
N VAL A 147 -7.06 19.82 6.08
CA VAL A 147 -7.18 19.74 7.54
C VAL A 147 -8.54 20.22 8.02
N SER A 148 -8.98 19.70 9.15
CA SER A 148 -10.21 20.09 9.81
C SER A 148 -10.00 20.43 11.28
N ASP A 149 -10.95 21.18 11.87
CA ASP A 149 -11.01 21.43 13.32
C ASP A 149 -11.79 20.36 14.09
N GLY A 150 -12.29 19.33 13.40
CA GLY A 150 -13.15 18.28 13.96
C GLY A 150 -14.58 18.73 14.28
N GLN A 151 -14.96 19.97 13.93
CA GLN A 151 -16.29 20.55 14.18
C GLN A 151 -17.07 20.85 12.88
N GLY A 152 -16.56 20.38 11.73
CA GLY A 152 -17.18 20.58 10.43
C GLY A 152 -16.62 21.76 9.63
N ASN A 153 -15.53 22.37 10.10
CA ASN A 153 -14.78 23.33 9.33
C ASN A 153 -13.58 22.65 8.66
N PHE A 154 -13.38 22.94 7.37
CA PHE A 154 -12.37 22.34 6.53
C PHE A 154 -11.55 23.43 5.84
N GLY A 155 -10.24 23.29 5.87
CA GLY A 155 -9.32 24.15 5.15
C GLY A 155 -9.28 23.83 3.64
N PRO A 156 -8.55 24.66 2.86
CA PRO A 156 -8.28 24.35 1.46
C PRO A 156 -7.45 23.07 1.32
N PHE A 157 -7.66 22.34 0.22
CA PHE A 157 -6.90 21.14 -0.09
C PHE A 157 -5.63 21.47 -0.86
N GLU A 158 -4.53 20.88 -0.45
CA GLU A 158 -3.28 20.79 -1.19
C GLU A 158 -3.23 19.46 -1.96
N PHE A 159 -2.53 19.46 -3.08
CA PHE A 159 -2.44 18.31 -3.96
C PHE A 159 -0.99 17.83 -4.07
N MET A 160 -0.81 16.50 -3.89
CA MET A 160 0.50 15.84 -3.98
C MET A 160 0.41 14.69 -4.98
N GLU A 161 1.25 14.71 -6.00
CA GLU A 161 1.34 13.58 -6.93
C GLU A 161 2.08 12.42 -6.29
N ILE A 162 1.51 11.22 -6.43
CA ILE A 162 2.10 9.95 -6.01
C ILE A 162 2.40 9.14 -7.26
N ASN A 163 3.66 8.88 -7.48
CA ASN A 163 4.17 8.17 -8.64
C ASN A 163 4.32 6.68 -8.33
N LEU A 164 3.64 5.84 -9.09
CA LEU A 164 3.84 4.40 -9.04
C LEU A 164 5.14 4.04 -9.74
N LEU A 165 6.07 3.44 -9.02
CA LEU A 165 7.26 2.81 -9.58
C LEU A 165 6.97 1.32 -9.80
N GLU A 166 7.26 0.84 -11.00
CA GLU A 166 7.21 -0.60 -11.28
C GLU A 166 8.30 -1.32 -10.51
N ALA A 167 7.91 -2.27 -9.68
CA ALA A 167 8.78 -3.11 -8.88
C ALA A 167 8.37 -4.57 -8.99
N GLY A 168 9.26 -5.47 -8.60
CA GLY A 168 8.93 -6.87 -8.46
C GLY A 168 7.80 -7.07 -7.45
N THR A 169 6.78 -7.79 -7.89
CA THR A 169 5.82 -8.39 -6.99
C THR A 169 5.98 -9.90 -7.05
N GLY A 170 5.63 -10.59 -5.99
CA GLY A 170 5.79 -12.03 -5.98
C GLY A 170 5.05 -12.68 -4.83
N LYS A 171 5.34 -13.95 -4.62
CA LYS A 171 4.73 -14.71 -3.54
C LYS A 171 5.16 -14.22 -2.16
N LEU A 172 6.42 -13.78 -2.02
CA LEU A 172 6.92 -13.05 -0.86
C LEU A 172 7.50 -11.72 -1.35
N GLN A 173 7.08 -10.63 -0.73
CA GLN A 173 7.57 -9.29 -0.99
C GLN A 173 7.83 -8.58 0.33
N VAL A 174 8.99 -7.94 0.45
CA VAL A 174 9.32 -7.05 1.57
C VAL A 174 9.73 -5.71 0.97
N SER A 175 9.04 -4.64 1.34
CA SER A 175 9.29 -3.31 0.80
C SER A 175 9.59 -2.32 1.92
N LEU A 176 10.54 -1.43 1.67
CA LEU A 176 10.96 -0.33 2.52
C LEU A 176 10.68 0.99 1.79
N SER A 177 10.19 2.00 2.51
CA SER A 177 10.08 3.38 2.02
C SER A 177 10.53 4.35 3.12
N TRP A 178 11.14 5.49 2.74
CA TRP A 178 11.56 6.53 3.68
C TRP A 178 11.37 7.93 3.11
N ASP A 179 11.45 8.96 3.97
CA ASP A 179 11.03 10.33 3.66
C ASP A 179 12.17 11.31 3.34
N GLN A 180 13.43 10.93 3.56
CA GLN A 180 14.58 11.83 3.40
C GLN A 180 15.54 11.36 2.32
N PRO A 181 16.30 12.26 1.66
CA PRO A 181 17.25 11.90 0.62
C PRO A 181 18.57 11.35 1.22
N ASN A 182 18.51 10.28 1.96
CA ASN A 182 19.64 9.53 2.50
C ASN A 182 19.65 8.08 1.98
N ASP A 183 20.69 7.37 2.33
CA ASP A 183 20.94 6.00 1.87
C ASP A 183 20.51 5.02 2.96
N VAL A 184 19.38 4.34 2.73
CA VAL A 184 18.74 3.42 3.69
C VAL A 184 18.50 2.09 3.02
N ASP A 185 19.15 1.04 3.54
CA ASP A 185 19.09 -0.30 2.97
C ASP A 185 18.10 -1.22 3.68
N LEU A 186 17.44 -2.06 2.90
CA LEU A 186 16.63 -3.17 3.35
C LEU A 186 17.48 -4.45 3.41
N HIS A 187 17.45 -5.15 4.53
CA HIS A 187 18.08 -6.44 4.71
C HIS A 187 17.04 -7.50 5.05
N VAL A 188 16.99 -8.58 4.29
CA VAL A 188 16.20 -9.76 4.60
C VAL A 188 17.12 -10.96 4.78
N THR A 189 17.08 -11.58 5.95
CA THR A 189 17.85 -12.81 6.22
C THR A 189 16.89 -13.99 6.18
N GLU A 190 17.18 -14.94 5.29
CA GLU A 190 16.44 -16.20 5.09
C GLU A 190 16.68 -17.20 6.26
N PRO A 191 15.81 -18.22 6.42
CA PRO A 191 15.97 -19.24 7.46
C PRO A 191 17.33 -19.97 7.43
N ASN A 192 17.94 -20.15 6.25
CA ASN A 192 19.25 -20.75 6.08
C ASN A 192 20.43 -19.82 6.44
N GLY A 193 20.16 -18.56 6.83
CA GLY A 193 21.13 -17.56 7.17
C GLY A 193 21.65 -16.72 6.01
N THR A 194 21.17 -16.95 4.77
CA THR A 194 21.50 -16.09 3.63
C THR A 194 20.84 -14.73 3.82
N ARG A 195 21.64 -13.65 3.72
CA ARG A 195 21.16 -12.27 3.76
C ARG A 195 21.09 -11.69 2.36
N ILE A 196 19.94 -11.13 2.00
CA ILE A 196 19.70 -10.37 0.78
C ILE A 196 19.78 -8.90 1.14
N TYR A 197 20.62 -8.13 0.45
CA TYR A 197 20.88 -6.70 0.63
C TYR A 197 21.75 -6.19 -0.52
N TYR A 198 22.11 -4.90 -0.58
CA TYR A 198 22.87 -4.30 -1.70
C TYR A 198 24.15 -5.09 -2.10
N ALA A 199 24.92 -5.62 -1.16
CA ALA A 199 26.16 -6.35 -1.48
C ALA A 199 25.95 -7.86 -1.82
N ASN A 200 24.77 -8.40 -1.57
CA ASN A 200 24.33 -9.74 -1.96
C ASN A 200 22.88 -9.70 -2.41
N PRO A 201 22.59 -9.12 -3.58
CA PRO A 201 21.23 -8.80 -3.99
C PRO A 201 20.40 -10.02 -4.39
N TYR A 202 20.98 -11.21 -4.45
CA TYR A 202 20.28 -12.45 -4.81
C TYR A 202 20.55 -13.57 -3.82
N SER A 203 19.52 -14.38 -3.55
CA SER A 203 19.69 -15.65 -2.87
C SER A 203 19.60 -16.82 -3.85
N PHE A 204 20.16 -17.96 -3.44
CA PHE A 204 20.02 -19.23 -4.20
C PHE A 204 18.56 -19.67 -4.30
N ASN A 205 17.73 -19.28 -3.35
CA ASN A 205 16.31 -19.59 -3.30
C ASN A 205 15.46 -18.71 -4.24
N GLY A 206 16.06 -17.72 -4.90
CA GLY A 206 15.40 -16.84 -5.86
C GLY A 206 14.84 -15.55 -5.26
N GLY A 207 15.22 -15.22 -4.01
CA GLY A 207 15.00 -13.89 -3.47
C GLY A 207 15.89 -12.87 -4.16
N ALA A 208 15.37 -11.69 -4.47
CA ALA A 208 16.08 -10.65 -5.20
C ALA A 208 15.77 -9.26 -4.64
N LEU A 209 16.80 -8.46 -4.39
CA LEU A 209 16.71 -7.01 -4.23
C LEU A 209 16.58 -6.43 -5.64
N ASP A 210 15.40 -5.95 -6.01
CA ASP A 210 15.10 -5.45 -7.35
C ASP A 210 15.05 -3.92 -7.43
N ILE A 211 14.97 -3.25 -6.28
CA ILE A 211 15.14 -1.79 -6.14
C ILE A 211 16.14 -1.54 -5.03
N ASP A 212 17.17 -0.74 -5.34
CA ASP A 212 18.22 -0.26 -4.44
C ASP A 212 18.41 1.24 -4.72
N SER A 213 17.85 2.09 -3.87
CA SER A 213 17.71 3.52 -4.08
C SER A 213 18.74 4.32 -3.28
N ASN A 214 19.17 5.45 -3.84
CA ASN A 214 20.14 6.37 -3.24
C ASN A 214 21.51 5.76 -2.92
N ALA A 215 21.87 4.64 -3.52
CA ALA A 215 23.09 3.88 -3.25
C ALA A 215 24.34 4.76 -3.23
N GLY A 216 25.12 4.69 -2.13
CA GLY A 216 26.30 5.52 -1.92
C GLY A 216 26.05 7.01 -1.93
N CYS A 217 24.87 7.48 -1.49
CA CYS A 217 24.39 8.86 -1.57
C CYS A 217 24.24 9.40 -3.01
N GLY A 218 24.07 8.53 -3.98
CA GLY A 218 23.67 8.88 -5.34
C GLY A 218 22.17 9.12 -5.42
N ILE A 219 21.69 10.27 -4.90
CA ILE A 219 20.27 10.55 -4.70
C ILE A 219 19.48 10.49 -6.00
N ASP A 220 18.55 9.54 -6.08
CA ASP A 220 17.63 9.32 -7.21
C ASP A 220 16.20 9.77 -6.91
N ASN A 221 15.89 10.12 -5.66
CA ASN A 221 14.58 10.52 -5.14
C ASN A 221 13.50 9.44 -5.24
N ILE A 222 13.87 8.18 -5.33
CA ILE A 222 12.95 7.05 -5.29
C ILE A 222 12.61 6.72 -3.84
N ASN A 223 13.61 6.69 -2.95
CA ASN A 223 13.48 6.44 -1.51
C ASN A 223 12.66 5.17 -1.20
N ASN A 224 12.89 4.12 -1.97
CA ASN A 224 12.29 2.81 -1.78
C ASN A 224 13.32 1.72 -2.03
N GLU A 225 13.20 0.62 -1.30
CA GLU A 225 13.85 -0.64 -1.61
C GLU A 225 12.85 -1.79 -1.59
N ASN A 226 13.12 -2.81 -2.39
CA ASN A 226 12.22 -3.93 -2.53
C ASN A 226 12.99 -5.25 -2.66
N ILE A 227 12.61 -6.22 -1.83
CA ILE A 227 13.10 -7.61 -1.95
C ILE A 227 11.89 -8.48 -2.25
N THR A 228 11.96 -9.20 -3.38
CA THR A 228 10.87 -10.02 -3.86
C THR A 228 11.30 -11.45 -4.16
N TYR A 229 10.36 -12.38 -4.03
CA TYR A 229 10.45 -13.77 -4.46
C TYR A 229 9.35 -13.99 -5.48
N ALA A 230 9.73 -14.07 -6.75
CA ALA A 230 8.77 -14.19 -7.85
C ALA A 230 7.83 -15.38 -7.68
N ASP A 231 6.62 -15.28 -8.21
CA ASP A 231 5.71 -16.42 -8.33
C ASP A 231 6.14 -17.31 -9.51
N ASP A 232 7.25 -18.02 -9.33
CA ASP A 232 7.89 -18.89 -10.31
C ASP A 232 8.16 -20.25 -9.67
N PRO A 233 7.93 -21.38 -10.35
CA PRO A 233 8.14 -22.72 -9.81
C PRO A 233 9.61 -23.03 -9.44
N ASN A 234 10.58 -22.26 -9.94
CA ASN A 234 11.99 -22.40 -9.60
C ASN A 234 12.38 -21.59 -8.35
N VAL A 235 11.51 -20.71 -7.86
CA VAL A 235 11.74 -19.93 -6.66
C VAL A 235 11.25 -20.71 -5.45
N VAL A 236 12.13 -20.89 -4.47
CA VAL A 236 11.85 -21.63 -3.24
C VAL A 236 11.78 -20.69 -2.06
N ILE A 237 10.59 -20.51 -1.50
CA ILE A 237 10.44 -19.78 -0.23
C ILE A 237 10.58 -20.79 0.90
N GLU A 238 11.71 -20.74 1.60
CA GLU A 238 12.02 -21.67 2.68
C GLU A 238 11.04 -21.52 3.85
N ASN A 239 10.68 -22.64 4.46
CA ASN A 239 9.97 -22.65 5.72
C ASN A 239 10.92 -22.29 6.86
N GLY A 240 10.51 -21.39 7.73
CA GLY A 240 11.29 -20.97 8.89
C GLY A 240 11.21 -19.48 9.15
N GLU A 241 12.07 -18.99 10.06
CA GLU A 241 12.09 -17.60 10.49
C GLU A 241 12.88 -16.73 9.50
N TYR A 242 12.25 -15.66 9.04
CA TYR A 242 12.86 -14.55 8.31
C TYR A 242 13.09 -13.39 9.26
N LEU A 243 14.24 -12.70 9.11
CA LEU A 243 14.57 -11.49 9.85
C LEU A 243 14.63 -10.32 8.86
N VAL A 244 13.91 -9.23 9.17
CA VAL A 244 13.92 -7.99 8.39
C VAL A 244 14.55 -6.89 9.21
N GLU A 245 15.59 -6.26 8.66
CA GLU A 245 16.32 -5.17 9.28
C GLU A 245 16.41 -4.00 8.31
N VAL A 246 16.50 -2.79 8.86
CA VAL A 246 16.71 -1.54 8.12
C VAL A 246 18.05 -0.97 8.56
N HIS A 247 18.88 -0.62 7.60
CA HIS A 247 20.22 -0.10 7.80
C HIS A 247 20.31 1.32 7.27
N LEU A 248 20.63 2.29 8.12
CA LEU A 248 21.04 3.61 7.64
C LEU A 248 22.50 3.52 7.19
N TRP A 249 22.71 3.25 5.91
CA TRP A 249 24.08 3.13 5.37
C TRP A 249 24.81 4.48 5.48
N SER A 250 24.12 5.56 5.09
CA SER A 250 24.64 6.92 5.23
C SER A 250 23.49 7.93 5.37
N ASN A 251 23.69 8.94 6.22
CA ASN A 251 22.74 10.04 6.32
C ASN A 251 22.87 11.07 5.19
N CYS A 252 23.79 10.90 4.26
CA CYS A 252 24.03 11.77 3.10
C CYS A 252 24.01 13.27 3.41
N SER A 253 24.41 13.66 4.61
CA SER A 253 24.34 15.04 5.13
C SER A 253 22.93 15.57 5.42
N VAL A 254 21.92 14.70 5.53
CA VAL A 254 20.58 15.08 5.97
C VAL A 254 20.64 15.42 7.47
N PRO A 255 20.21 16.63 7.87
CA PRO A 255 20.26 17.06 9.27
C PRO A 255 19.04 16.61 10.09
N ASP A 256 17.96 16.18 9.41
CA ASP A 256 16.69 15.88 10.01
C ASP A 256 16.54 14.38 10.31
N ASN A 257 15.49 14.05 11.07
CA ASN A 257 15.09 12.66 11.28
C ASN A 257 14.66 12.04 9.94
N THR A 258 14.94 10.75 9.78
CA THR A 258 14.44 9.96 8.65
C THR A 258 13.38 8.99 9.14
N SER A 259 12.14 9.24 8.77
CA SER A 259 11.05 8.31 9.02
C SER A 259 11.01 7.27 7.91
N TYR A 260 10.83 6.00 8.30
CA TYR A 260 10.76 4.89 7.34
C TYR A 260 9.66 3.92 7.72
N SER A 261 9.20 3.18 6.74
CA SER A 261 8.21 2.11 6.92
C SER A 261 8.59 0.87 6.14
N VAL A 262 8.29 -0.29 6.72
CA VAL A 262 8.53 -1.61 6.12
C VAL A 262 7.24 -2.40 6.12
N VAL A 263 6.97 -3.09 5.02
CA VAL A 263 5.85 -4.02 4.92
C VAL A 263 6.31 -5.34 4.32
N ALA A 264 5.70 -6.43 4.77
CA ALA A 264 5.95 -7.77 4.24
C ALA A 264 4.63 -8.44 3.86
N HIS A 265 4.57 -8.98 2.65
CA HIS A 265 3.43 -9.74 2.12
C HIS A 265 3.86 -11.16 1.76
N TYR A 266 2.98 -12.11 2.01
CA TYR A 266 3.12 -13.49 1.55
C TYR A 266 1.81 -13.98 0.97
N ASP A 267 1.87 -14.50 -0.27
CA ASP A 267 0.71 -15.03 -0.99
C ASP A 267 -0.46 -14.02 -1.07
N GLY A 268 -0.12 -12.74 -1.31
CA GLY A 268 -1.08 -11.64 -1.42
C GLY A 268 -1.62 -11.09 -0.09
N HIS A 269 -1.09 -11.53 1.06
CA HIS A 269 -1.57 -11.14 2.39
C HIS A 269 -0.47 -10.53 3.22
N LEU A 270 -0.85 -9.59 4.10
CA LEU A 270 0.05 -9.11 5.13
C LEU A 270 0.51 -10.26 6.03
N ILE A 271 1.81 -10.38 6.22
CA ILE A 271 2.38 -11.38 7.13
C ILE A 271 2.11 -10.99 8.59
N GLN A 272 1.70 -11.96 9.41
CA GLN A 272 1.67 -11.78 10.86
C GLN A 272 3.09 -11.97 11.41
N PRO A 273 3.75 -10.92 11.96
CA PRO A 273 5.09 -11.06 12.49
C PRO A 273 5.11 -11.86 13.82
N THR A 274 6.21 -12.54 14.08
CA THR A 274 6.50 -13.16 15.39
C THR A 274 7.14 -12.17 16.36
N SER A 275 7.74 -11.10 15.83
CA SER A 275 8.30 -9.97 16.57
C SER A 275 8.25 -8.72 15.71
N GLY A 276 7.99 -7.55 16.32
CA GLY A 276 7.73 -6.29 15.63
C GLY A 276 6.28 -6.14 15.20
N THR A 277 6.05 -5.29 14.22
CA THR A 277 4.72 -5.02 13.62
C THR A 277 4.80 -5.11 12.09
N ASN A 278 3.67 -5.32 11.42
CA ASN A 278 3.58 -5.26 9.97
C ASN A 278 2.26 -4.55 9.57
N PRO A 279 2.32 -3.36 8.96
CA PRO A 279 3.53 -2.59 8.65
C PRO A 279 4.31 -2.15 9.90
N PHE A 280 5.63 -2.00 9.73
CA PHE A 280 6.51 -1.42 10.73
C PHE A 280 6.79 0.05 10.39
N TYR A 281 6.83 0.91 11.41
CA TYR A 281 7.18 2.32 11.28
C TYR A 281 8.32 2.64 12.24
N GLY A 282 9.40 3.22 11.72
CA GLY A 282 10.58 3.56 12.48
C GLY A 282 11.13 4.93 12.11
N THR A 283 12.12 5.38 12.89
CA THR A 283 12.80 6.65 12.64
C THR A 283 14.27 6.50 12.97
N PHE A 284 15.13 6.95 12.07
CA PHE A 284 16.53 7.26 12.38
C PHE A 284 16.62 8.72 12.80
N VAL A 285 17.33 8.97 13.88
CA VAL A 285 17.64 10.33 14.34
C VAL A 285 19.08 10.68 13.93
N PRO A 286 19.44 11.98 13.78
CA PRO A 286 20.79 12.37 13.35
C PRO A 286 21.91 11.80 14.22
N SER A 287 21.65 11.53 15.50
CA SER A 287 22.60 10.91 16.42
C SER A 287 22.83 9.41 16.20
N ASP A 288 21.96 8.73 15.44
CA ASP A 288 22.18 7.32 15.10
C ASP A 288 23.43 7.16 14.21
N GLY A 289 23.67 8.14 13.33
CA GLY A 289 24.83 8.16 12.42
C GLY A 289 24.74 7.10 11.33
N GLY A 290 25.65 7.13 10.36
CA GLY A 290 25.77 6.08 9.35
C GLY A 290 26.21 4.75 9.98
N GLY A 291 25.69 3.65 9.45
CA GLY A 291 25.93 2.30 9.94
C GLY A 291 24.95 1.80 11.02
N ALA A 292 23.91 2.56 11.34
CA ALA A 292 22.90 2.16 12.31
C ALA A 292 21.94 1.09 11.75
N PHE A 293 21.74 0.01 12.49
CA PHE A 293 20.79 -1.05 12.18
C PHE A 293 19.58 -1.01 13.13
N LYS A 294 18.40 -1.24 12.60
CA LYS A 294 17.16 -1.42 13.38
C LYS A 294 16.39 -2.63 12.85
N THR A 295 16.07 -3.57 13.75
CA THR A 295 15.20 -4.70 13.40
C THR A 295 13.76 -4.19 13.23
N ALA A 296 13.18 -4.40 12.05
CA ALA A 296 11.80 -4.07 11.77
C ALA A 296 10.86 -5.17 12.26
N MET A 297 11.09 -6.40 11.81
CA MET A 297 10.24 -7.53 12.17
C MET A 297 10.94 -8.87 11.99
N LYS A 298 10.35 -9.90 12.61
CA LYS A 298 10.61 -11.30 12.30
C LYS A 298 9.30 -11.98 11.97
N PHE A 299 9.32 -12.93 11.06
CA PHE A 299 8.13 -13.72 10.70
C PHE A 299 8.51 -15.13 10.30
N ASN A 300 7.55 -16.06 10.38
CA ASN A 300 7.75 -17.44 9.95
C ASN A 300 6.90 -17.75 8.70
N ILE A 301 7.51 -18.42 7.73
CA ILE A 301 6.82 -19.04 6.61
C ILE A 301 6.65 -20.53 6.90
N GLY A 302 5.55 -21.13 6.43
CA GLY A 302 5.27 -22.56 6.59
C GLY A 302 4.63 -22.98 7.91
N SER A 303 4.51 -22.09 8.90
CA SER A 303 3.66 -22.30 10.08
C SER A 303 2.25 -21.73 9.85
N SER A 304 1.24 -22.29 10.53
CA SER A 304 -0.14 -21.75 10.47
C SER A 304 -0.27 -20.31 10.97
N ALA A 305 0.81 -19.75 11.55
CA ALA A 305 0.90 -18.37 12.01
C ALA A 305 1.29 -17.35 10.93
N ALA A 306 1.66 -17.79 9.72
CA ALA A 306 2.12 -16.89 8.64
C ALA A 306 1.00 -16.02 8.03
N LYS A 307 -0.28 -16.39 8.23
CA LYS A 307 -1.42 -15.61 7.72
C LYS A 307 -1.97 -14.71 8.82
N GLY A 308 -1.97 -13.40 8.59
CA GLY A 308 -2.60 -12.43 9.47
C GLY A 308 -4.09 -12.73 9.69
N ALA A 309 -4.61 -12.40 10.87
CA ALA A 309 -5.99 -12.72 11.28
C ALA A 309 -7.07 -12.06 10.41
N ASP A 310 -6.72 -11.11 9.54
CA ASP A 310 -7.66 -10.35 8.69
C ASP A 310 -7.26 -10.33 7.21
N ALA A 311 -6.54 -11.37 6.79
CA ALA A 311 -6.05 -11.50 5.41
C ALA A 311 -7.16 -11.47 4.34
N SER A 312 -8.38 -11.89 4.69
CA SER A 312 -9.52 -11.90 3.76
C SER A 312 -10.05 -10.50 3.42
N ALA A 313 -9.69 -9.47 4.19
CA ALA A 313 -10.18 -8.11 4.00
C ALA A 313 -9.38 -7.31 2.96
N TYR A 314 -8.13 -7.68 2.68
CA TYR A 314 -7.23 -6.87 1.87
C TYR A 314 -7.13 -7.29 0.39
N PHE A 315 -7.21 -8.59 0.08
CA PHE A 315 -6.95 -9.05 -1.28
C PHE A 315 -7.92 -10.16 -1.71
N ILE A 316 -8.69 -9.90 -2.75
CA ILE A 316 -9.62 -10.86 -3.36
C ILE A 316 -8.99 -11.54 -4.60
N ASN A 317 -7.90 -10.99 -5.14
CA ASN A 317 -7.26 -11.49 -6.35
C ASN A 317 -5.75 -11.68 -6.15
N THR A 318 -5.21 -12.69 -6.80
CA THR A 318 -3.76 -12.93 -6.90
C THR A 318 -3.05 -11.69 -7.47
N PRO A 319 -1.91 -11.25 -6.91
CA PRO A 319 -1.13 -10.17 -7.48
C PRO A 319 -0.78 -10.47 -8.93
N LYS A 320 -0.79 -9.44 -9.77
CA LYS A 320 -0.27 -9.55 -11.13
C LYS A 320 1.22 -9.86 -11.05
N ALA A 321 1.62 -11.09 -11.39
CA ALA A 321 3.02 -11.45 -11.46
C ALA A 321 3.70 -10.59 -12.54
N VAL A 322 4.57 -9.68 -12.14
CA VAL A 322 5.52 -9.06 -13.08
C VAL A 322 6.54 -10.13 -13.39
N LYS A 323 6.58 -10.59 -14.64
CA LYS A 323 7.62 -11.51 -15.11
C LYS A 323 8.92 -10.73 -15.20
N PHE A 324 9.82 -10.97 -14.24
CA PHE A 324 11.20 -10.62 -14.42
C PHE A 324 11.87 -11.72 -15.26
N GLU A 325 12.29 -11.39 -16.48
CA GLU A 325 13.23 -12.24 -17.18
C GLU A 325 14.58 -12.05 -16.51
N PHE A 326 14.98 -13.04 -15.70
CA PHE A 326 16.34 -13.10 -15.17
C PHE A 326 17.30 -13.28 -16.34
N ASP A 327 17.84 -12.19 -16.85
CA ASP A 327 18.98 -12.27 -17.75
C ASP A 327 20.20 -12.73 -16.92
N LYS A 328 20.71 -13.92 -17.24
CA LYS A 328 21.92 -14.50 -16.64
C LYS A 328 23.16 -13.59 -16.74
N ASN A 329 23.05 -12.45 -17.41
CA ASN A 329 24.11 -11.49 -17.65
C ASN A 329 23.98 -10.18 -16.85
N ASN A 330 23.20 -10.13 -15.76
CA ASN A 330 23.16 -8.98 -14.83
C ASN A 330 22.62 -7.65 -15.41
N LYS A 331 21.74 -7.67 -16.42
CA LYS A 331 21.22 -6.44 -17.05
C LYS A 331 19.91 -5.91 -16.47
N VAL A 332 19.30 -6.59 -15.52
CA VAL A 332 18.00 -6.17 -14.94
C VAL A 332 18.11 -4.84 -14.19
N PHE A 333 19.26 -4.53 -13.61
CA PHE A 333 19.47 -3.32 -12.83
C PHE A 333 19.60 -2.03 -13.66
N GLU A 334 19.87 -2.09 -14.94
CA GLU A 334 20.01 -0.88 -15.78
C GLU A 334 18.69 -0.12 -15.95
N ASN A 335 17.55 -0.79 -15.70
CA ASN A 335 16.22 -0.18 -15.87
C ASN A 335 15.62 0.37 -14.56
N PHE A 336 16.20 0.10 -13.39
CA PHE A 336 15.64 0.43 -12.09
C PHE A 336 16.51 1.38 -11.24
N GLY A 337 17.43 2.10 -11.83
CA GLY A 337 18.23 3.10 -11.12
C GLY A 337 19.40 2.54 -10.30
N VAL A 338 19.60 1.23 -10.24
CA VAL A 338 20.74 0.62 -9.57
C VAL A 338 22.03 0.95 -10.31
N LYS A 339 22.89 1.77 -9.69
CA LYS A 339 24.22 2.05 -10.25
C LYS A 339 25.15 0.88 -9.96
N LYS A 340 25.71 0.29 -11.03
CA LYS A 340 26.88 -0.57 -10.90
C LYS A 340 28.08 0.26 -10.48
N GLU A 341 28.79 -0.14 -9.44
CA GLU A 341 30.20 0.14 -9.32
C GLU A 341 31.01 -0.78 -10.22
#